data_5d4e518ac913ae76752737b3c9983cc7
#
_entry.id   5d4e518ac913ae76752737b3c9983cc7
#
_cell.length_a   1.000
_cell.length_b   1.000
_cell.length_c   1.000
_cell.angle_alpha   90.00
_cell.angle_beta   90.00
_cell.angle_gamma   90.00
#
_symmetry.space_group_name_H-M   'P 1'
#
loop_
_entity.id
_entity.type
_entity.pdbx_description
1 polymer ?
#
loop_
_entity_poly.entity_id
_entity_poly.type
_entity_poly.pdbx_seq_one_letter_code
_entity_poly.pdbx_strand_id
1 'polypeptide(L)'
;MSDGNMAVLTEGPVGRTLARLTGPMTLGIGAMVAFNLTDTFFVGRLGPTELAALSFTFPIVLIVNSIAMGLGIGASAVISRAVGRGEGHEVRRLSTDSLTLALSIVAVFVAAGFLTIDPVFRKLGATENVLPLIRQYMRIWYMGMIFVVVPMVGNNVIRARGDTKRPAAVMLVAVAVNIVMDPLLIFGIGPFPRLGVEGAALATVLARASAFVAALYVLNFRYRMLTLERCGFGKVLSSWRRILYIGVPTAGSRIIIPVAIGVVTRIVSSYGEKAVAGYGVASRVEFFALAVVFALSSVIGPFVGQNLGAGLHDRVNRGIRLSNRFSIFWGLGVLALLAMPARWIASLFNDDPTVVETATLYLRIVPLGYALQGVFIVSTSTMNVLKKPIHAAGMTVLEMFVLMIPLAFLGSHLLGLRGVFGAIPIAYIVAGFVSCMLLGRFLVVAESRGAGKAC
;
A
#
# COMPACT_ATOMS: atom_id res chain seq x y z
N MET A 1 -10.18 -32.59 -16.23
CA MET A 1 -8.81 -32.23 -15.83
C MET A 1 -8.87 -31.79 -14.39
N SER A 2 -8.24 -32.53 -13.48
CA SER A 2 -8.25 -32.25 -12.04
C SER A 2 -7.82 -30.82 -11.77
N ASP A 3 -8.63 -30.07 -11.03
CA ASP A 3 -8.25 -28.79 -10.44
C ASP A 3 -7.04 -29.05 -9.51
N GLY A 4 -5.83 -29.05 -10.09
CA GLY A 4 -4.61 -29.27 -9.36
C GLY A 4 -4.53 -28.33 -8.16
N ASN A 5 -4.14 -28.87 -7.02
CA ASN A 5 -4.12 -28.24 -5.70
C ASN A 5 -3.84 -26.72 -5.77
N MET A 6 -4.90 -25.89 -5.71
CA MET A 6 -4.78 -24.43 -5.79
C MET A 6 -4.17 -23.83 -4.52
N ALA A 7 -4.18 -24.60 -3.41
CA ALA A 7 -3.73 -24.14 -2.09
C ALA A 7 -2.22 -24.35 -1.89
N VAL A 8 -1.41 -23.61 -2.64
CA VAL A 8 0.08 -23.74 -2.65
C VAL A 8 0.72 -23.36 -1.32
N LEU A 9 0.04 -22.62 -0.43
CA LEU A 9 0.62 -22.11 0.83
C LEU A 9 0.31 -22.99 2.04
N THR A 10 -0.41 -24.09 1.83
CA THR A 10 -0.77 -25.04 2.91
C THR A 10 0.29 -26.10 3.14
N GLU A 11 1.27 -26.21 2.27
CA GLU A 11 2.32 -27.23 2.32
C GLU A 11 3.71 -26.64 2.57
N GLY A 12 4.66 -27.51 2.94
CA GLY A 12 6.07 -27.17 3.11
C GLY A 12 6.39 -26.35 4.37
N PRO A 13 7.68 -26.03 4.61
CA PRO A 13 8.14 -25.28 5.79
C PRO A 13 7.66 -23.82 5.76
N VAL A 14 6.96 -23.39 6.82
CA VAL A 14 6.31 -22.07 6.92
C VAL A 14 7.30 -20.92 6.69
N GLY A 15 8.46 -20.95 7.37
CA GLY A 15 9.45 -19.86 7.24
C GLY A 15 10.00 -19.73 5.82
N ARG A 16 10.33 -20.86 5.16
CA ARG A 16 10.82 -20.87 3.77
C ARG A 16 9.76 -20.36 2.79
N THR A 17 8.49 -20.72 3.03
CA THR A 17 7.37 -20.24 2.21
C THR A 17 7.23 -18.73 2.30
N LEU A 18 7.20 -18.16 3.52
CA LEU A 18 7.10 -16.72 3.73
C LEU A 18 8.30 -15.98 3.12
N ALA A 19 9.54 -16.43 3.35
CA ALA A 19 10.74 -15.81 2.80
C ALA A 19 10.74 -15.80 1.26
N ARG A 20 10.38 -16.93 0.62
CA ARG A 20 10.30 -17.07 -0.85
C ARG A 20 9.29 -16.12 -1.47
N LEU A 21 8.21 -15.82 -0.76
CA LEU A 21 7.18 -14.92 -1.23
C LEU A 21 7.51 -13.45 -0.96
N THR A 22 8.16 -13.16 0.17
CA THR A 22 8.51 -11.79 0.57
C THR A 22 9.58 -11.18 -0.34
N GLY A 23 10.60 -11.96 -0.75
CA GLY A 23 11.70 -11.46 -1.60
C GLY A 23 11.22 -10.76 -2.89
N PRO A 24 10.47 -11.42 -3.77
CA PRO A 24 9.94 -10.78 -4.98
C PRO A 24 9.06 -9.56 -4.68
N MET A 25 8.26 -9.60 -3.61
CA MET A 25 7.41 -8.47 -3.22
C MET A 25 8.22 -7.26 -2.75
N THR A 26 9.35 -7.46 -2.09
CA THR A 26 10.26 -6.37 -1.71
C THR A 26 10.77 -5.65 -2.96
N LEU A 27 11.19 -6.40 -3.99
CA LEU A 27 11.59 -5.82 -5.28
C LEU A 27 10.43 -5.06 -5.95
N GLY A 28 9.21 -5.61 -5.93
CA GLY A 28 8.02 -4.94 -6.47
C GLY A 28 7.68 -3.63 -5.77
N ILE A 29 7.82 -3.58 -4.43
CA ILE A 29 7.61 -2.35 -3.66
C ILE A 29 8.71 -1.33 -3.97
N GLY A 30 9.97 -1.75 -4.05
CA GLY A 30 11.08 -0.89 -4.46
C GLY A 30 10.88 -0.29 -5.86
N ALA A 31 10.39 -1.10 -6.80
CA ALA A 31 10.03 -0.65 -8.13
C ALA A 31 8.94 0.43 -8.11
N MET A 32 7.91 0.28 -7.26
CA MET A 32 6.85 1.28 -7.13
C MET A 32 7.38 2.63 -6.60
N VAL A 33 8.37 2.61 -5.72
CA VAL A 33 9.05 3.84 -5.26
C VAL A 33 9.84 4.47 -6.41
N ALA A 34 10.59 3.67 -7.16
CA ALA A 34 11.33 4.15 -8.32
C ALA A 34 10.39 4.81 -9.35
N PHE A 35 9.21 4.22 -9.60
CA PHE A 35 8.17 4.82 -10.45
C PHE A 35 7.82 6.25 -10.02
N ASN A 36 7.43 6.42 -8.75
CA ASN A 36 7.03 7.73 -8.24
C ASN A 36 8.17 8.77 -8.25
N LEU A 37 9.39 8.33 -7.98
CA LEU A 37 10.57 9.21 -8.03
C LEU A 37 10.89 9.66 -9.45
N THR A 38 10.80 8.75 -10.42
CA THR A 38 11.06 9.05 -11.84
C THR A 38 10.05 10.04 -12.38
N ASP A 39 8.76 9.81 -12.14
CA ASP A 39 7.68 10.72 -12.56
C ASP A 39 7.87 12.14 -11.98
N THR A 40 8.11 12.23 -10.67
CA THR A 40 8.37 13.52 -10.01
C THR A 40 9.64 14.21 -10.54
N PHE A 41 10.68 13.45 -10.82
CA PHE A 41 11.95 13.99 -11.36
C PHE A 41 11.76 14.60 -12.74
N PHE A 42 11.10 13.91 -13.67
CA PHE A 42 10.91 14.43 -15.02
C PHE A 42 9.92 15.59 -15.07
N VAL A 43 8.81 15.54 -14.32
CA VAL A 43 7.87 16.67 -14.22
C VAL A 43 8.53 17.89 -13.57
N GLY A 44 9.38 17.68 -12.56
CA GLY A 44 10.14 18.77 -11.93
C GLY A 44 11.06 19.52 -12.88
N ARG A 45 11.50 18.90 -13.99
CA ARG A 45 12.31 19.55 -15.04
C ARG A 45 11.50 20.40 -16.01
N LEU A 46 10.17 20.30 -16.04
CA LEU A 46 9.33 21.15 -16.86
C LEU A 46 9.24 22.58 -16.31
N GLY A 47 9.13 22.71 -15.00
CA GLY A 47 9.05 24.00 -14.32
C GLY A 47 8.30 23.94 -12.99
N PRO A 48 8.34 25.01 -12.20
CA PRO A 48 7.68 25.07 -10.90
C PRO A 48 6.15 25.06 -10.99
N THR A 49 5.58 25.61 -12.07
CA THR A 49 4.12 25.66 -12.27
C THR A 49 3.55 24.27 -12.58
N GLU A 50 4.26 23.50 -13.42
CA GLU A 50 3.90 22.13 -13.77
C GLU A 50 4.04 21.19 -12.56
N LEU A 51 5.09 21.36 -11.77
CA LEU A 51 5.29 20.62 -10.53
C LEU A 51 4.21 20.95 -9.49
N ALA A 52 3.80 22.23 -9.41
CA ALA A 52 2.67 22.64 -8.58
C ALA A 52 1.37 22.00 -9.04
N ALA A 53 1.09 21.96 -10.36
CA ALA A 53 -0.09 21.29 -10.91
C ALA A 53 -0.14 19.81 -10.50
N LEU A 54 0.97 19.08 -10.64
CA LEU A 54 1.08 17.68 -10.23
C LEU A 54 0.83 17.52 -8.71
N SER A 55 1.37 18.44 -7.91
CA SER A 55 1.18 18.42 -6.46
C SER A 55 -0.28 18.57 -6.04
N PHE A 56 -1.06 19.40 -6.74
CA PHE A 56 -2.51 19.53 -6.51
C PHE A 56 -3.28 18.26 -6.85
N THR A 57 -2.83 17.46 -7.81
CA THR A 57 -3.51 16.20 -8.18
C THR A 57 -3.27 15.07 -7.17
N PHE A 58 -2.20 15.16 -6.38
CA PHE A 58 -1.76 14.12 -5.46
C PHE A 58 -2.84 13.64 -4.47
N PRO A 59 -3.64 14.50 -3.80
CA PRO A 59 -4.71 14.05 -2.89
C PRO A 59 -5.74 13.16 -3.57
N ILE A 60 -6.14 13.48 -4.80
CA ILE A 60 -7.12 12.70 -5.56
C ILE A 60 -6.53 11.34 -5.95
N VAL A 61 -5.31 11.35 -6.47
CA VAL A 61 -4.57 10.12 -6.82
C VAL A 61 -4.42 9.21 -5.59
N LEU A 62 -4.13 9.80 -4.42
CA LEU A 62 -4.00 9.08 -3.16
C LEU A 62 -5.31 8.40 -2.73
N ILE A 63 -6.45 9.11 -2.81
CA ILE A 63 -7.77 8.56 -2.48
C ILE A 63 -8.07 7.36 -3.37
N VAL A 64 -7.87 7.49 -4.69
CA VAL A 64 -8.11 6.41 -5.65
C VAL A 64 -7.22 5.21 -5.38
N ASN A 65 -5.92 5.42 -5.14
CA ASN A 65 -4.99 4.35 -4.78
C ASN A 65 -5.37 3.66 -3.46
N SER A 66 -5.86 4.43 -2.47
CA SER A 66 -6.32 3.89 -1.18
C SER A 66 -7.54 2.99 -1.34
N ILE A 67 -8.49 3.40 -2.18
CA ILE A 67 -9.67 2.60 -2.51
C ILE A 67 -9.28 1.33 -3.27
N ALA A 68 -8.44 1.45 -4.30
CA ALA A 68 -7.96 0.31 -5.07
C ALA A 68 -7.22 -0.72 -4.19
N MET A 69 -6.39 -0.22 -3.26
CA MET A 69 -5.65 -1.05 -2.32
C MET A 69 -6.58 -1.72 -1.30
N GLY A 70 -7.57 -1.00 -0.78
CA GLY A 70 -8.60 -1.53 0.10
C GLY A 70 -9.40 -2.65 -0.57
N LEU A 71 -9.87 -2.42 -1.80
CA LEU A 71 -10.57 -3.44 -2.60
C LEU A 71 -9.69 -4.66 -2.86
N GLY A 72 -8.41 -4.44 -3.22
CA GLY A 72 -7.46 -5.52 -3.46
C GLY A 72 -7.22 -6.38 -2.21
N ILE A 73 -7.06 -5.76 -1.04
CA ILE A 73 -6.90 -6.47 0.24
C ILE A 73 -8.19 -7.24 0.60
N GLY A 74 -9.36 -6.62 0.40
CA GLY A 74 -10.65 -7.27 0.61
C GLY A 74 -10.84 -8.49 -0.29
N ALA A 75 -10.55 -8.35 -1.59
CA ALA A 75 -10.58 -9.44 -2.56
C ALA A 75 -9.61 -10.56 -2.16
N SER A 76 -8.36 -10.22 -1.86
CA SER A 76 -7.33 -11.18 -1.46
C SER A 76 -7.72 -11.96 -0.21
N ALA A 77 -8.30 -11.31 0.81
CA ALA A 77 -8.73 -11.94 2.04
C ALA A 77 -9.88 -12.95 1.83
N VAL A 78 -10.83 -12.63 0.95
CA VAL A 78 -11.97 -13.52 0.66
C VAL A 78 -11.53 -14.67 -0.25
N ILE A 79 -10.76 -14.36 -1.31
CA ILE A 79 -10.30 -15.35 -2.30
C ILE A 79 -9.32 -16.34 -1.68
N SER A 80 -8.36 -15.90 -0.88
CA SER A 80 -7.37 -16.79 -0.26
C SER A 80 -8.02 -17.85 0.63
N ARG A 81 -9.12 -17.51 1.31
CA ARG A 81 -9.89 -18.50 2.07
C ARG A 81 -10.61 -19.52 1.18
N ALA A 82 -11.18 -19.07 0.06
CA ALA A 82 -11.81 -19.98 -0.91
C ALA A 82 -10.77 -20.91 -1.55
N VAL A 83 -9.57 -20.38 -1.86
CA VAL A 83 -8.42 -21.18 -2.31
C VAL A 83 -8.04 -22.25 -1.29
N GLY A 84 -7.97 -21.88 0.01
CA GLY A 84 -7.64 -22.82 1.08
C GLY A 84 -8.69 -23.93 1.27
N ARG A 85 -9.97 -23.66 0.98
CA ARG A 85 -11.06 -24.66 1.01
C ARG A 85 -11.10 -25.56 -0.24
N GLY A 86 -10.27 -25.27 -1.27
CA GLY A 86 -10.31 -26.00 -2.54
C GLY A 86 -11.50 -25.65 -3.43
N GLU A 87 -12.24 -24.58 -3.17
CA GLU A 87 -13.46 -24.18 -3.87
C GLU A 87 -13.15 -23.44 -5.19
N GLY A 88 -12.63 -24.16 -6.21
CA GLY A 88 -12.18 -23.57 -7.45
C GLY A 88 -13.22 -22.75 -8.22
N HIS A 89 -14.48 -23.17 -8.18
CA HIS A 89 -15.59 -22.41 -8.79
C HIS A 89 -15.83 -21.08 -8.04
N GLU A 90 -15.82 -21.08 -6.70
CA GLU A 90 -15.95 -19.84 -5.90
C GLU A 90 -14.76 -18.91 -6.11
N VAL A 91 -13.55 -19.45 -6.21
CA VAL A 91 -12.33 -18.67 -6.52
C VAL A 91 -12.47 -17.92 -7.83
N ARG A 92 -12.87 -18.60 -8.91
CA ARG A 92 -13.07 -17.96 -10.23
C ARG A 92 -14.15 -16.89 -10.18
N ARG A 93 -15.28 -17.18 -9.55
CA ARG A 93 -16.37 -16.21 -9.40
C ARG A 93 -15.94 -14.98 -8.59
N LEU A 94 -15.36 -15.19 -7.41
CA LEU A 94 -14.90 -14.07 -6.57
C LEU A 94 -13.82 -13.21 -7.25
N SER A 95 -12.96 -13.82 -8.06
CA SER A 95 -11.95 -13.10 -8.83
C SER A 95 -12.60 -12.23 -9.90
N THR A 96 -13.58 -12.75 -10.66
CA THR A 96 -14.34 -11.99 -11.65
C THR A 96 -15.15 -10.88 -10.97
N ASP A 97 -15.88 -11.19 -9.89
CA ASP A 97 -16.68 -10.23 -9.13
C ASP A 97 -15.83 -9.10 -8.51
N SER A 98 -14.57 -9.39 -8.14
CA SER A 98 -13.64 -8.35 -7.64
C SER A 98 -13.25 -7.36 -8.73
N LEU A 99 -13.01 -7.85 -9.95
CA LEU A 99 -12.65 -6.98 -11.09
C LEU A 99 -13.87 -6.19 -11.58
N THR A 100 -15.06 -6.80 -11.61
CA THR A 100 -16.31 -6.07 -11.96
C THR A 100 -16.66 -5.01 -10.93
N LEU A 101 -16.44 -5.27 -9.63
CA LEU A 101 -16.58 -4.26 -8.58
C LEU A 101 -15.59 -3.11 -8.79
N ALA A 102 -14.32 -3.43 -9.09
CA ALA A 102 -13.31 -2.42 -9.39
C ALA A 102 -13.71 -1.56 -10.60
N LEU A 103 -14.19 -2.17 -11.68
CA LEU A 103 -14.69 -1.47 -12.87
C LEU A 103 -15.89 -0.55 -12.56
N SER A 104 -16.85 -1.04 -11.76
CA SER A 104 -18.03 -0.25 -11.36
C SER A 104 -17.61 0.98 -10.54
N ILE A 105 -16.67 0.81 -9.61
CA ILE A 105 -16.15 1.92 -8.80
C ILE A 105 -15.37 2.91 -9.68
N VAL A 106 -14.54 2.42 -10.61
CA VAL A 106 -13.84 3.27 -11.59
C VAL A 106 -14.83 4.09 -12.40
N ALA A 107 -15.89 3.47 -12.92
CA ALA A 107 -16.89 4.16 -13.71
C ALA A 107 -17.54 5.32 -12.92
N VAL A 108 -17.89 5.10 -11.65
CA VAL A 108 -18.45 6.14 -10.78
C VAL A 108 -17.45 7.27 -10.53
N PHE A 109 -16.19 6.93 -10.23
CA PHE A 109 -15.13 7.92 -9.97
C PHE A 109 -14.75 8.72 -11.21
N VAL A 110 -14.71 8.09 -12.38
CA VAL A 110 -14.47 8.78 -13.65
C VAL A 110 -15.59 9.76 -13.95
N ALA A 111 -16.85 9.32 -13.86
CA ALA A 111 -18.00 10.19 -14.09
C ALA A 111 -18.02 11.38 -13.11
N ALA A 112 -17.87 11.12 -11.80
CA ALA A 112 -17.80 12.16 -10.78
C ALA A 112 -16.58 13.07 -10.99
N GLY A 113 -15.42 12.48 -11.33
CA GLY A 113 -14.17 13.21 -11.56
C GLY A 113 -14.29 14.23 -12.68
N PHE A 114 -14.81 13.84 -13.85
CA PHE A 114 -15.00 14.76 -14.97
C PHE A 114 -15.94 15.92 -14.64
N LEU A 115 -16.98 15.68 -13.84
CA LEU A 115 -17.94 16.71 -13.43
C LEU A 115 -17.37 17.66 -12.36
N THR A 116 -16.37 17.23 -11.61
CA THR A 116 -15.92 17.93 -10.40
C THR A 116 -14.49 18.45 -10.48
N ILE A 117 -13.78 18.35 -11.61
CA ILE A 117 -12.39 18.82 -11.73
C ILE A 117 -12.28 20.27 -11.22
N ASP A 118 -12.98 21.20 -11.85
CA ASP A 118 -12.84 22.63 -11.53
C ASP A 118 -13.24 22.96 -10.09
N PRO A 119 -14.46 22.58 -9.61
CA PRO A 119 -14.86 22.94 -8.27
C PRO A 119 -13.98 22.31 -7.16
N VAL A 120 -13.48 21.11 -7.37
CA VAL A 120 -12.60 20.44 -6.38
C VAL A 120 -11.25 21.15 -6.32
N PHE A 121 -10.60 21.38 -7.45
CA PHE A 121 -9.25 21.95 -7.45
C PHE A 121 -9.24 23.44 -7.07
N ARG A 122 -10.30 24.21 -7.41
CA ARG A 122 -10.46 25.57 -6.89
C ARG A 122 -10.62 25.59 -5.36
N LYS A 123 -11.39 24.67 -4.78
CA LYS A 123 -11.51 24.53 -3.32
C LYS A 123 -10.21 24.10 -2.64
N LEU A 124 -9.35 23.37 -3.36
CA LEU A 124 -8.01 23.00 -2.89
C LEU A 124 -7.01 24.17 -3.01
N GLY A 125 -7.42 25.32 -3.57
CA GLY A 125 -6.57 26.50 -3.67
C GLY A 125 -5.78 26.61 -4.98
N ALA A 126 -6.14 25.87 -6.03
CA ALA A 126 -5.51 26.00 -7.34
C ALA A 126 -5.82 27.37 -7.95
N THR A 127 -4.79 28.10 -8.35
CA THR A 127 -4.91 29.39 -9.04
C THR A 127 -5.34 29.20 -10.48
N GLU A 128 -5.88 30.27 -11.11
CA GLU A 128 -6.30 30.24 -12.51
C GLU A 128 -5.17 29.92 -13.50
N ASN A 129 -3.92 30.17 -13.13
CA ASN A 129 -2.74 29.82 -13.95
C ASN A 129 -2.41 28.32 -13.92
N VAL A 130 -2.69 27.65 -12.80
CA VAL A 130 -2.37 26.21 -12.59
C VAL A 130 -3.54 25.31 -12.98
N LEU A 131 -4.78 25.80 -12.88
CA LEU A 131 -6.00 25.05 -13.14
C LEU A 131 -6.06 24.43 -14.56
N PRO A 132 -5.64 25.10 -15.65
CA PRO A 132 -5.61 24.50 -16.98
C PRO A 132 -4.70 23.27 -17.05
N LEU A 133 -3.50 23.33 -16.42
CA LEU A 133 -2.56 22.21 -16.39
C LEU A 133 -3.12 21.02 -15.58
N ILE A 134 -3.76 21.30 -14.44
CA ILE A 134 -4.46 20.27 -13.66
C ILE A 134 -5.55 19.62 -14.51
N ARG A 135 -6.34 20.40 -15.26
CA ARG A 135 -7.40 19.89 -16.11
C ARG A 135 -6.87 18.98 -17.23
N GLN A 136 -5.78 19.39 -17.88
CA GLN A 136 -5.10 18.60 -18.91
C GLN A 136 -4.64 17.26 -18.33
N TYR A 137 -3.90 17.27 -17.22
CA TYR A 137 -3.41 16.08 -16.54
C TYR A 137 -4.55 15.16 -16.08
N MET A 138 -5.53 15.69 -15.35
CA MET A 138 -6.59 14.90 -14.74
C MET A 138 -7.57 14.29 -15.75
N ARG A 139 -7.82 14.93 -16.88
CA ARG A 139 -8.62 14.35 -17.96
C ARG A 139 -8.00 13.05 -18.48
N ILE A 140 -6.72 13.06 -18.79
CA ILE A 140 -5.97 11.87 -19.24
C ILE A 140 -5.93 10.83 -18.12
N TRP A 141 -5.65 11.26 -16.90
CA TRP A 141 -5.54 10.37 -15.75
C TRP A 141 -6.86 9.69 -15.40
N TYR A 142 -7.99 10.39 -15.44
CA TYR A 142 -9.32 9.78 -15.21
C TYR A 142 -9.67 8.76 -16.29
N MET A 143 -9.41 9.04 -17.56
CA MET A 143 -9.59 8.04 -18.63
C MET A 143 -8.71 6.81 -18.42
N GLY A 144 -7.48 7.01 -17.93
CA GLY A 144 -6.53 5.95 -17.61
C GLY A 144 -6.78 5.22 -16.28
N MET A 145 -7.74 5.65 -15.46
CA MET A 145 -7.96 5.13 -14.10
C MET A 145 -8.25 3.62 -14.07
N ILE A 146 -8.89 3.09 -15.09
CA ILE A 146 -9.12 1.65 -15.25
C ILE A 146 -7.80 0.86 -15.23
N PHE A 147 -6.76 1.39 -15.88
CA PHE A 147 -5.44 0.80 -15.94
C PHE A 147 -4.64 0.91 -14.63
N VAL A 148 -5.11 1.72 -13.69
CA VAL A 148 -4.55 1.82 -12.33
C VAL A 148 -5.24 0.84 -11.39
N VAL A 149 -6.57 0.90 -11.30
CA VAL A 149 -7.35 0.20 -10.27
C VAL A 149 -7.43 -1.31 -10.55
N VAL A 150 -7.70 -1.69 -11.80
CA VAL A 150 -7.89 -3.12 -12.16
C VAL A 150 -6.62 -3.95 -11.94
N PRO A 151 -5.40 -3.53 -12.37
CA PRO A 151 -4.18 -4.27 -12.06
C PRO A 151 -3.87 -4.32 -10.56
N MET A 152 -4.18 -3.26 -9.81
CA MET A 152 -3.97 -3.27 -8.35
C MET A 152 -4.82 -4.34 -7.67
N VAL A 153 -6.10 -4.46 -8.04
CA VAL A 153 -6.97 -5.53 -7.54
C VAL A 153 -6.53 -6.88 -8.10
N GLY A 154 -6.22 -6.99 -9.40
CA GLY A 154 -5.76 -8.21 -10.06
C GLY A 154 -4.48 -8.78 -9.44
N ASN A 155 -3.49 -7.95 -9.14
CA ASN A 155 -2.27 -8.36 -8.47
C ASN A 155 -2.55 -8.91 -7.04
N ASN A 156 -3.54 -8.36 -6.32
CA ASN A 156 -3.97 -8.89 -5.04
C ASN A 156 -4.68 -10.26 -5.20
N VAL A 157 -5.46 -10.44 -6.25
CA VAL A 157 -6.09 -11.73 -6.60
C VAL A 157 -5.02 -12.78 -6.92
N ILE A 158 -3.99 -12.43 -7.69
CA ILE A 158 -2.87 -13.33 -7.98
C ILE A 158 -2.13 -13.73 -6.69
N ARG A 159 -1.88 -12.76 -5.80
CA ARG A 159 -1.27 -13.03 -4.48
C ARG A 159 -2.12 -13.94 -3.61
N ALA A 160 -3.45 -13.84 -3.67
CA ALA A 160 -4.36 -14.71 -2.94
C ALA A 160 -4.16 -16.20 -3.26
N ARG A 161 -3.71 -16.51 -4.48
CA ARG A 161 -3.31 -17.87 -4.90
C ARG A 161 -1.94 -18.30 -4.36
N GLY A 162 -1.11 -17.36 -3.89
CA GLY A 162 0.24 -17.65 -3.38
C GLY A 162 1.37 -17.37 -4.38
N ASP A 163 1.09 -16.60 -5.43
CA ASP A 163 2.15 -16.12 -6.34
C ASP A 163 2.44 -14.65 -6.09
N THR A 164 3.71 -14.35 -5.82
CA THR A 164 4.23 -13.00 -5.63
C THR A 164 5.21 -12.59 -6.72
N LYS A 165 5.75 -13.57 -7.46
CA LYS A 165 6.74 -13.31 -8.52
C LYS A 165 6.10 -12.56 -9.69
N ARG A 166 4.91 -13.00 -10.14
CA ARG A 166 4.21 -12.35 -11.26
C ARG A 166 3.71 -10.96 -10.92
N PRO A 167 3.04 -10.70 -9.78
CA PRO A 167 2.74 -9.33 -9.37
C PRO A 167 3.97 -8.42 -9.30
N ALA A 168 5.10 -8.92 -8.79
CA ALA A 168 6.35 -8.16 -8.78
C ALA A 168 6.87 -7.87 -10.20
N ALA A 169 6.83 -8.87 -11.10
CA ALA A 169 7.21 -8.68 -12.51
C ALA A 169 6.29 -7.66 -13.23
N VAL A 170 4.98 -7.72 -12.99
CA VAL A 170 4.02 -6.73 -13.52
C VAL A 170 4.36 -5.31 -13.05
N MET A 171 4.75 -5.15 -11.78
CA MET A 171 5.20 -3.86 -11.25
C MET A 171 6.49 -3.38 -11.91
N LEU A 172 7.47 -4.27 -12.10
CA LEU A 172 8.74 -3.94 -12.77
C LEU A 172 8.53 -3.54 -14.24
N VAL A 173 7.64 -4.21 -14.96
CA VAL A 173 7.29 -3.85 -16.34
C VAL A 173 6.69 -2.44 -16.39
N ALA A 174 5.75 -2.12 -15.49
CA ALA A 174 5.16 -0.79 -15.43
C ALA A 174 6.22 0.30 -15.18
N VAL A 175 7.15 0.05 -14.26
CA VAL A 175 8.26 0.98 -13.97
C VAL A 175 9.16 1.16 -15.19
N ALA A 176 9.55 0.07 -15.85
CA ALA A 176 10.40 0.14 -17.04
C ALA A 176 9.73 0.95 -18.17
N VAL A 177 8.43 0.71 -18.42
CA VAL A 177 7.67 1.48 -19.41
C VAL A 177 7.60 2.96 -19.02
N ASN A 178 7.35 3.28 -17.75
CA ASN A 178 7.27 4.67 -17.28
C ASN A 178 8.62 5.40 -17.45
N ILE A 179 9.74 4.79 -17.00
CA ILE A 179 11.09 5.38 -17.13
C ILE A 179 11.42 5.72 -18.58
N VAL A 180 10.96 4.89 -19.53
CA VAL A 180 11.18 5.11 -20.96
C VAL A 180 10.20 6.15 -21.53
N MET A 181 8.90 6.04 -21.20
CA MET A 181 7.86 6.88 -21.79
C MET A 181 7.86 8.31 -21.24
N ASP A 182 8.21 8.51 -19.98
CA ASP A 182 8.26 9.86 -19.39
C ASP A 182 9.13 10.83 -20.20
N PRO A 183 10.45 10.59 -20.42
CA PRO A 183 11.26 11.53 -21.18
C PRO A 183 10.82 11.66 -22.64
N LEU A 184 10.33 10.58 -23.27
CA LEU A 184 9.89 10.61 -24.66
C LEU A 184 8.67 11.52 -24.86
N LEU A 185 7.67 11.41 -23.98
CA LEU A 185 6.41 12.15 -24.11
C LEU A 185 6.44 13.52 -23.45
N ILE A 186 7.21 13.69 -22.36
CA ILE A 186 7.32 14.97 -21.67
C ILE A 186 8.14 15.95 -22.51
N PHE A 187 9.32 15.54 -23.01
CA PHE A 187 10.24 16.42 -23.71
C PHE A 187 10.19 16.34 -25.23
N GLY A 188 9.48 15.34 -25.78
CA GLY A 188 9.36 15.15 -27.23
C GLY A 188 10.67 14.63 -27.85
N ILE A 189 11.22 13.53 -27.30
CA ILE A 189 12.48 12.98 -27.81
C ILE A 189 12.17 12.04 -28.99
N GLY A 190 12.90 12.19 -30.09
CA GLY A 190 12.77 11.40 -31.31
C GLY A 190 11.48 11.73 -32.08
N PRO A 191 10.66 10.73 -32.48
CA PRO A 191 9.45 10.96 -33.26
C PRO A 191 8.23 11.42 -32.42
N PHE A 192 8.40 11.58 -31.10
CA PHE A 192 7.31 11.90 -30.19
C PHE A 192 7.11 13.42 -30.06
N PRO A 193 5.85 13.91 -30.01
CA PRO A 193 5.58 15.32 -29.75
C PRO A 193 5.91 15.69 -28.30
N ARG A 194 6.32 16.93 -28.08
CA ARG A 194 6.52 17.49 -26.74
C ARG A 194 5.17 17.81 -26.10
N LEU A 195 4.73 16.98 -25.17
CA LEU A 195 3.42 17.09 -24.53
C LEU A 195 3.47 17.69 -23.10
N GLY A 196 4.65 17.90 -22.52
CA GLY A 196 4.80 18.47 -21.18
C GLY A 196 4.02 17.66 -20.12
N VAL A 197 3.13 18.33 -19.38
CA VAL A 197 2.34 17.72 -18.30
C VAL A 197 1.35 16.64 -18.82
N GLU A 198 0.78 16.83 -20.00
CA GLU A 198 -0.04 15.81 -20.66
C GLU A 198 0.79 14.57 -20.98
N GLY A 199 2.04 14.75 -21.38
CA GLY A 199 3.00 13.67 -21.63
C GLY A 199 3.27 12.83 -20.39
N ALA A 200 3.44 13.45 -19.22
CA ALA A 200 3.58 12.75 -17.94
C ALA A 200 2.33 11.91 -17.60
N ALA A 201 1.14 12.50 -17.77
CA ALA A 201 -0.11 11.77 -17.55
C ALA A 201 -0.24 10.57 -18.50
N LEU A 202 0.07 10.76 -19.80
CA LEU A 202 -0.01 9.73 -20.82
C LEU A 202 1.03 8.61 -20.58
N ALA A 203 2.27 8.95 -20.22
CA ALA A 203 3.31 7.98 -19.87
C ALA A 203 2.90 7.11 -18.67
N THR A 204 2.36 7.73 -17.63
CA THR A 204 1.78 7.01 -16.48
C THR A 204 0.65 6.08 -16.91
N VAL A 205 -0.27 6.54 -17.74
CA VAL A 205 -1.39 5.71 -18.25
C VAL A 205 -0.87 4.54 -19.09
N LEU A 206 0.09 4.74 -19.98
CA LEU A 206 0.70 3.68 -20.81
C LEU A 206 1.44 2.65 -19.94
N ALA A 207 2.20 3.10 -18.94
CA ALA A 207 2.86 2.23 -17.97
C ALA A 207 1.84 1.38 -17.18
N ARG A 208 0.72 1.97 -16.76
CA ARG A 208 -0.35 1.25 -16.08
C ARG A 208 -1.14 0.34 -17.03
N ALA A 209 -1.32 0.73 -18.29
CA ALA A 209 -1.93 -0.12 -19.32
C ALA A 209 -1.09 -1.37 -19.58
N SER A 210 0.24 -1.28 -19.62
CA SER A 210 1.10 -2.46 -19.73
C SER A 210 0.93 -3.42 -18.53
N ALA A 211 0.84 -2.87 -17.31
CA ALA A 211 0.52 -3.65 -16.11
C ALA A 211 -0.88 -4.30 -16.17
N PHE A 212 -1.86 -3.59 -16.71
CA PHE A 212 -3.23 -4.09 -16.90
C PHE A 212 -3.25 -5.31 -17.84
N VAL A 213 -2.64 -5.19 -19.00
CA VAL A 213 -2.55 -6.30 -19.97
C VAL A 213 -1.83 -7.49 -19.35
N ALA A 214 -0.69 -7.26 -18.70
CA ALA A 214 0.08 -8.32 -18.04
C ALA A 214 -0.70 -9.00 -16.91
N ALA A 215 -1.39 -8.26 -16.06
CA ALA A 215 -2.19 -8.80 -14.96
C ALA A 215 -3.37 -9.63 -15.47
N LEU A 216 -4.11 -9.13 -16.48
CA LEU A 216 -5.22 -9.85 -17.10
C LEU A 216 -4.75 -11.11 -17.83
N TYR A 217 -3.61 -11.04 -18.52
CA TYR A 217 -3.00 -12.22 -19.14
C TYR A 217 -2.72 -13.31 -18.10
N VAL A 218 -2.09 -12.95 -16.98
CA VAL A 218 -1.80 -13.89 -15.90
C VAL A 218 -3.09 -14.48 -15.31
N LEU A 219 -4.09 -13.65 -15.02
CA LEU A 219 -5.35 -14.09 -14.43
C LEU A 219 -6.14 -15.02 -15.34
N ASN A 220 -6.26 -14.67 -16.62
CA ASN A 220 -7.10 -15.39 -17.57
C ASN A 220 -6.39 -16.62 -18.17
N PHE A 221 -5.20 -16.43 -18.76
CA PHE A 221 -4.54 -17.48 -19.54
C PHE A 221 -3.66 -18.38 -18.66
N ARG A 222 -2.97 -17.83 -17.66
CA ARG A 222 -2.03 -18.62 -16.85
C ARG A 222 -2.69 -19.34 -15.69
N TYR A 223 -3.62 -18.66 -15.00
CA TYR A 223 -4.27 -19.20 -13.80
C TYR A 223 -5.72 -19.59 -14.00
N ARG A 224 -6.36 -19.17 -15.10
CA ARG A 224 -7.76 -19.42 -15.38
C ARG A 224 -8.67 -19.10 -14.19
N MET A 225 -8.39 -17.96 -13.55
CA MET A 225 -9.11 -17.48 -12.37
C MET A 225 -10.32 -16.60 -12.73
N LEU A 226 -10.57 -16.36 -13.99
CA LEU A 226 -11.75 -15.61 -14.45
C LEU A 226 -12.79 -16.57 -15.04
N THR A 227 -14.07 -16.20 -14.89
CA THR A 227 -15.19 -16.90 -15.47
C THR A 227 -16.17 -15.91 -16.08
N LEU A 228 -16.75 -16.27 -17.23
CA LEU A 228 -17.83 -15.52 -17.87
C LEU A 228 -19.21 -16.15 -17.57
N GLU A 229 -19.27 -17.16 -16.70
CA GLU A 229 -20.53 -17.75 -16.30
C GLU A 229 -21.45 -16.69 -15.66
N ARG A 230 -22.65 -16.57 -16.20
CA ARG A 230 -23.67 -15.66 -15.70
C ARG A 230 -24.18 -16.14 -14.34
N CYS A 231 -23.66 -15.59 -13.29
CA CYS A 231 -24.21 -15.77 -11.95
C CYS A 231 -25.39 -14.80 -11.74
N GLY A 232 -26.44 -15.24 -11.05
CA GLY A 232 -27.55 -14.34 -10.70
C GLY A 232 -27.04 -13.13 -9.91
N PHE A 233 -27.65 -11.96 -10.18
CA PHE A 233 -27.24 -10.66 -9.60
C PHE A 233 -27.08 -10.69 -8.07
N GLY A 234 -27.91 -11.45 -7.36
CA GLY A 234 -27.80 -11.62 -5.90
C GLY A 234 -26.48 -12.26 -5.44
N LYS A 235 -25.91 -13.18 -6.24
CA LYS A 235 -24.60 -13.80 -5.91
C LYS A 235 -23.46 -12.81 -6.11
N VAL A 236 -23.51 -11.99 -7.15
CA VAL A 236 -22.52 -10.91 -7.41
C VAL A 236 -22.57 -9.89 -6.26
N LEU A 237 -23.76 -9.44 -5.87
CA LEU A 237 -23.94 -8.49 -4.77
C LEU A 237 -23.42 -9.06 -3.42
N SER A 238 -23.63 -10.34 -3.19
CA SER A 238 -23.09 -11.03 -2.01
C SER A 238 -21.55 -11.03 -2.02
N SER A 239 -20.92 -11.29 -3.17
CA SER A 239 -19.46 -11.22 -3.33
C SER A 239 -18.96 -9.80 -3.09
N TRP A 240 -19.60 -8.77 -3.68
CA TRP A 240 -19.27 -7.37 -3.49
C TRP A 240 -19.36 -6.94 -2.02
N ARG A 241 -20.46 -7.33 -1.33
CA ARG A 241 -20.62 -7.04 0.10
C ARG A 241 -19.50 -7.65 0.94
N ARG A 242 -19.08 -8.89 0.65
CA ARG A 242 -17.97 -9.56 1.37
C ARG A 242 -16.64 -8.85 1.14
N ILE A 243 -16.38 -8.38 -0.08
CA ILE A 243 -15.15 -7.65 -0.44
C ILE A 243 -15.16 -6.26 0.20
N LEU A 244 -16.27 -5.51 0.07
CA LEU A 244 -16.42 -4.15 0.60
C LEU A 244 -16.39 -4.12 2.13
N TYR A 245 -16.91 -5.15 2.80
CA TYR A 245 -16.83 -5.27 4.27
C TYR A 245 -15.39 -5.17 4.80
N ILE A 246 -14.43 -5.70 4.04
CA ILE A 246 -13.00 -5.61 4.38
C ILE A 246 -12.37 -4.39 3.69
N GLY A 247 -12.73 -4.14 2.44
CA GLY A 247 -12.12 -3.14 1.58
C GLY A 247 -12.35 -1.71 2.05
N VAL A 248 -13.58 -1.38 2.48
CA VAL A 248 -13.93 -0.01 2.89
C VAL A 248 -13.17 0.43 4.16
N PRO A 249 -13.18 -0.32 5.28
CA PRO A 249 -12.39 0.04 6.44
C PRO A 249 -10.90 0.11 6.16
N THR A 250 -10.38 -0.80 5.31
CA THR A 250 -8.96 -0.80 4.91
C THR A 250 -8.61 0.42 4.07
N ALA A 251 -9.46 0.83 3.13
CA ALA A 251 -9.28 2.04 2.35
C ALA A 251 -9.28 3.29 3.24
N GLY A 252 -10.22 3.35 4.20
CA GLY A 252 -10.28 4.42 5.20
C GLY A 252 -8.98 4.55 6.00
N SER A 253 -8.44 3.42 6.49
CA SER A 253 -7.16 3.40 7.21
C SER A 253 -6.01 3.96 6.36
N ARG A 254 -6.01 3.68 5.04
CA ARG A 254 -4.99 4.18 4.11
C ARG A 254 -5.06 5.69 3.88
N ILE A 255 -6.24 6.29 3.99
CA ILE A 255 -6.42 7.74 3.90
C ILE A 255 -6.00 8.43 5.21
N ILE A 256 -6.22 7.77 6.35
CA ILE A 256 -5.87 8.28 7.68
C ILE A 256 -4.36 8.53 7.82
N ILE A 257 -3.51 7.62 7.32
CA ILE A 257 -2.06 7.69 7.47
C ILE A 257 -1.46 9.00 6.91
N PRO A 258 -1.70 9.39 5.64
CA PRO A 258 -1.16 10.64 5.10
C PRO A 258 -1.70 11.90 5.81
N VAL A 259 -2.93 11.86 6.31
CA VAL A 259 -3.50 12.97 7.09
C VAL A 259 -2.70 13.16 8.38
N ALA A 260 -2.43 12.07 9.09
CA ALA A 260 -1.62 12.11 10.31
C ALA A 260 -0.18 12.59 10.05
N ILE A 261 0.45 12.10 8.98
CA ILE A 261 1.78 12.56 8.55
C ILE A 261 1.75 14.06 8.23
N GLY A 262 0.70 14.55 7.57
CA GLY A 262 0.51 15.97 7.31
C GLY A 262 0.44 16.82 8.58
N VAL A 263 -0.26 16.34 9.62
CA VAL A 263 -0.32 17.00 10.92
C VAL A 263 1.06 17.04 11.58
N VAL A 264 1.80 15.93 11.59
CA VAL A 264 3.18 15.90 12.13
C VAL A 264 4.09 16.83 11.33
N THR A 265 3.99 16.85 9.99
CA THR A 265 4.73 17.80 9.14
C THR A 265 4.40 19.25 9.54
N ARG A 266 3.14 19.57 9.81
CA ARG A 266 2.72 20.89 10.28
C ARG A 266 3.35 21.25 11.62
N ILE A 267 3.45 20.29 12.56
CA ILE A 267 4.17 20.51 13.82
C ILE A 267 5.65 20.76 13.58
N VAL A 268 6.29 19.94 12.71
CA VAL A 268 7.71 20.10 12.35
C VAL A 268 7.95 21.46 11.66
N SER A 269 7.00 21.96 10.85
CA SER A 269 7.16 23.25 10.15
C SER A 269 7.28 24.46 11.08
N SER A 270 6.82 24.37 12.34
CA SER A 270 7.03 25.43 13.33
C SER A 270 8.51 25.59 13.75
N TYR A 271 9.36 24.60 13.42
CA TYR A 271 10.82 24.65 13.65
C TYR A 271 11.61 25.12 12.42
N GLY A 272 10.90 25.55 11.36
CA GLY A 272 11.47 26.10 10.13
C GLY A 272 11.52 25.14 8.94
N GLU A 273 11.72 25.69 7.77
CA GLU A 273 11.72 24.95 6.50
C GLU A 273 12.82 23.89 6.42
N LYS A 274 13.99 24.17 6.99
CA LYS A 274 15.12 23.23 7.04
C LYS A 274 14.80 21.99 7.89
N ALA A 275 14.01 22.14 8.98
CA ALA A 275 13.55 21.03 9.76
C ALA A 275 12.57 20.13 8.98
N VAL A 276 11.67 20.74 8.19
CA VAL A 276 10.78 19.99 7.29
C VAL A 276 11.57 19.24 6.23
N ALA A 277 12.60 19.86 5.65
CA ALA A 277 13.48 19.21 4.68
C ALA A 277 14.19 17.97 5.29
N GLY A 278 14.76 18.11 6.50
CA GLY A 278 15.39 17.00 7.20
C GLY A 278 14.42 15.87 7.55
N TYR A 279 13.21 16.21 8.01
CA TYR A 279 12.14 15.25 8.22
C TYR A 279 11.75 14.52 6.92
N GLY A 280 11.65 15.25 5.81
CA GLY A 280 11.36 14.69 4.50
C GLY A 280 12.42 13.70 3.99
N VAL A 281 13.70 13.98 4.21
CA VAL A 281 14.79 13.04 3.91
C VAL A 281 14.66 11.78 4.77
N ALA A 282 14.51 11.95 6.09
CA ALA A 282 14.48 10.84 7.02
C ALA A 282 13.25 9.92 6.82
N SER A 283 12.07 10.47 6.52
CA SER A 283 10.86 9.69 6.26
C SER A 283 10.96 8.85 4.97
N ARG A 284 11.72 9.31 3.97
CA ARG A 284 12.03 8.48 2.79
C ARG A 284 12.92 7.30 3.14
N VAL A 285 13.96 7.52 3.95
CA VAL A 285 14.82 6.44 4.46
C VAL A 285 13.99 5.42 5.27
N GLU A 286 13.08 5.89 6.14
CA GLU A 286 12.14 5.04 6.88
C GLU A 286 11.31 4.15 5.95
N PHE A 287 10.73 4.72 4.88
CA PHE A 287 9.92 3.94 3.94
C PHE A 287 10.70 2.78 3.33
N PHE A 288 11.97 3.01 2.92
CA PHE A 288 12.85 1.95 2.42
C PHE A 288 13.18 0.93 3.49
N ALA A 289 13.45 1.36 4.70
CA ALA A 289 13.76 0.50 5.83
C ALA A 289 12.60 -0.46 6.17
N LEU A 290 11.36 0.03 6.08
CA LEU A 290 10.15 -0.76 6.34
C LEU A 290 9.61 -1.51 5.11
N ALA A 291 10.18 -1.31 3.91
CA ALA A 291 9.70 -1.93 2.67
C ALA A 291 9.63 -3.46 2.75
N VAL A 292 10.59 -4.11 3.42
CA VAL A 292 10.60 -5.56 3.63
C VAL A 292 9.43 -6.01 4.51
N VAL A 293 9.09 -5.22 5.53
CA VAL A 293 7.94 -5.50 6.41
C VAL A 293 6.63 -5.29 5.66
N PHE A 294 6.52 -4.26 4.82
CA PHE A 294 5.37 -4.07 3.93
C PHE A 294 5.22 -5.22 2.93
N ALA A 295 6.34 -5.74 2.41
CA ALA A 295 6.33 -6.92 1.55
C ALA A 295 5.83 -8.16 2.32
N LEU A 296 6.33 -8.39 3.52
CA LEU A 296 5.87 -9.48 4.39
C LEU A 296 4.36 -9.35 4.70
N SER A 297 3.87 -8.15 4.98
CA SER A 297 2.45 -7.92 5.27
C SER A 297 1.55 -8.25 4.08
N SER A 298 2.03 -8.03 2.86
CA SER A 298 1.29 -8.37 1.63
C SER A 298 1.20 -9.89 1.37
N VAL A 299 2.09 -10.66 2.00
CA VAL A 299 2.21 -12.11 1.88
C VAL A 299 1.50 -12.83 3.02
N ILE A 300 1.59 -12.32 4.25
CA ILE A 300 0.99 -12.97 5.42
C ILE A 300 -0.53 -13.08 5.30
N GLY A 301 -1.19 -12.11 4.69
CA GLY A 301 -2.64 -12.17 4.45
C GLY A 301 -3.06 -13.41 3.65
N PRO A 302 -2.59 -13.58 2.41
CA PRO A 302 -2.83 -14.79 1.62
C PRO A 302 -2.43 -16.09 2.32
N PHE A 303 -1.27 -16.11 3.00
CA PHE A 303 -0.81 -17.27 3.76
C PHE A 303 -1.82 -17.67 4.86
N VAL A 304 -2.19 -16.71 5.70
CA VAL A 304 -3.19 -16.94 6.75
C VAL A 304 -4.54 -17.35 6.15
N GLY A 305 -4.97 -16.69 5.06
CA GLY A 305 -6.25 -16.97 4.41
C GLY A 305 -6.35 -18.41 3.90
N GLN A 306 -5.33 -18.90 3.18
CA GLN A 306 -5.32 -20.27 2.68
C GLN A 306 -5.27 -21.29 3.82
N ASN A 307 -4.40 -21.10 4.82
CA ASN A 307 -4.29 -22.02 5.94
C ASN A 307 -5.56 -22.05 6.82
N LEU A 308 -6.22 -20.88 7.03
CA LEU A 308 -7.54 -20.85 7.70
C LEU A 308 -8.62 -21.52 6.87
N GLY A 309 -8.60 -21.35 5.55
CA GLY A 309 -9.53 -22.03 4.66
C GLY A 309 -9.40 -23.55 4.71
N ALA A 310 -8.17 -24.05 4.83
CA ALA A 310 -7.83 -25.46 4.95
C ALA A 310 -7.96 -26.01 6.39
N GLY A 311 -8.33 -25.20 7.39
CA GLY A 311 -8.42 -25.65 8.78
C GLY A 311 -7.09 -25.83 9.51
N LEU A 312 -5.97 -25.33 8.94
CA LEU A 312 -4.60 -25.53 9.45
C LEU A 312 -4.22 -24.45 10.46
N HIS A 313 -4.89 -24.41 11.61
CA HIS A 313 -4.71 -23.37 12.64
C HIS A 313 -3.28 -23.29 13.20
N ASP A 314 -2.63 -24.42 13.43
CA ASP A 314 -1.23 -24.46 13.90
C ASP A 314 -0.26 -23.78 12.92
N ARG A 315 -0.48 -23.96 11.62
CA ARG A 315 0.32 -23.30 10.60
C ARG A 315 0.07 -21.78 10.57
N VAL A 316 -1.19 -21.36 10.78
CA VAL A 316 -1.53 -19.93 10.93
C VAL A 316 -0.76 -19.32 12.09
N ASN A 317 -0.84 -19.94 13.28
CA ASN A 317 -0.14 -19.45 14.48
C ASN A 317 1.38 -19.45 14.31
N ARG A 318 1.93 -20.48 13.68
CA ARG A 318 3.37 -20.55 13.38
C ARG A 318 3.78 -19.46 12.38
N GLY A 319 2.97 -19.20 11.36
CA GLY A 319 3.22 -18.13 10.36
C GLY A 319 3.26 -16.76 11.00
N ILE A 320 2.26 -16.44 11.84
CA ILE A 320 2.17 -15.17 12.55
C ILE A 320 3.36 -15.01 13.52
N ARG A 321 3.67 -16.03 14.32
CA ARG A 321 4.83 -16.00 15.23
C ARG A 321 6.15 -15.76 14.51
N LEU A 322 6.39 -16.45 13.40
CA LEU A 322 7.59 -16.26 12.59
C LEU A 322 7.66 -14.87 11.96
N SER A 323 6.52 -14.35 11.46
CA SER A 323 6.45 -13.01 10.90
C SER A 323 6.71 -11.93 11.95
N ASN A 324 6.15 -12.08 13.17
CA ASN A 324 6.40 -11.16 14.26
C ASN A 324 7.87 -11.21 14.73
N ARG A 325 8.43 -12.39 14.88
CA ARG A 325 9.86 -12.55 15.21
C ARG A 325 10.75 -11.90 14.15
N PHE A 326 10.47 -12.18 12.87
CA PHE A 326 11.20 -11.54 11.78
C PHE A 326 11.09 -10.00 11.85
N SER A 327 9.90 -9.46 12.08
CA SER A 327 9.67 -8.01 12.19
C SER A 327 10.48 -7.40 13.33
N ILE A 328 10.56 -8.07 14.48
CA ILE A 328 11.36 -7.63 15.63
C ILE A 328 12.85 -7.62 15.27
N PHE A 329 13.39 -8.74 14.75
CA PHE A 329 14.81 -8.82 14.37
C PHE A 329 15.16 -7.83 13.26
N TRP A 330 14.28 -7.68 12.26
CA TRP A 330 14.46 -6.71 11.19
C TRP A 330 14.49 -5.27 11.73
N GLY A 331 13.52 -4.92 12.58
CA GLY A 331 13.44 -3.58 13.18
C GLY A 331 14.66 -3.25 14.04
N LEU A 332 15.15 -4.19 14.84
CA LEU A 332 16.38 -4.04 15.62
C LEU A 332 17.63 -3.93 14.74
N GLY A 333 17.70 -4.75 13.66
CA GLY A 333 18.77 -4.65 12.68
C GLY A 333 18.79 -3.31 11.96
N VAL A 334 17.63 -2.82 11.55
CA VAL A 334 17.46 -1.50 10.91
C VAL A 334 17.81 -0.37 11.89
N LEU A 335 17.41 -0.49 13.17
CA LEU A 335 17.82 0.47 14.21
C LEU A 335 19.34 0.60 14.28
N ALA A 336 20.07 -0.51 14.36
CA ALA A 336 21.53 -0.51 14.39
C ALA A 336 22.12 0.09 13.09
N LEU A 337 21.57 -0.33 11.93
CA LEU A 337 22.03 0.10 10.61
C LEU A 337 21.80 1.61 10.36
N LEU A 338 20.73 2.20 10.89
CA LEU A 338 20.41 3.61 10.67
C LEU A 338 20.95 4.52 11.78
N ALA A 339 20.87 4.12 13.04
CA ALA A 339 21.23 4.99 14.17
C ALA A 339 22.74 5.26 14.26
N MET A 340 23.58 4.26 13.95
CA MET A 340 25.05 4.42 13.98
C MET A 340 25.54 5.38 12.89
N PRO A 341 25.29 5.15 11.58
CA PRO A 341 25.73 6.03 10.52
C PRO A 341 24.71 7.15 10.19
N ALA A 342 23.77 7.49 11.09
CA ALA A 342 22.66 8.41 10.81
C ALA A 342 23.12 9.74 10.19
N ARG A 343 24.21 10.33 10.68
CA ARG A 343 24.77 11.58 10.17
C ARG A 343 25.32 11.42 8.77
N TRP A 344 26.04 10.34 8.51
CA TRP A 344 26.59 10.04 7.19
C TRP A 344 25.45 9.78 6.18
N ILE A 345 24.43 9.00 6.56
CA ILE A 345 23.26 8.77 5.70
C ILE A 345 22.57 10.12 5.37
N ALA A 346 22.35 10.97 6.37
CA ALA A 346 21.71 12.27 6.18
C ALA A 346 22.53 13.18 5.25
N SER A 347 23.86 13.21 5.38
CA SER A 347 24.75 14.01 4.54
C SER A 347 24.83 13.55 3.07
N LEU A 348 24.43 12.31 2.74
CA LEU A 348 24.30 11.88 1.35
C LEU A 348 23.15 12.59 0.59
N PHE A 349 22.20 13.17 1.31
CA PHE A 349 21.02 13.80 0.73
C PHE A 349 21.05 15.32 0.74
N ASN A 350 21.81 15.92 1.67
CA ASN A 350 21.88 17.39 1.80
C ASN A 350 23.12 17.81 2.58
N ASP A 351 23.70 18.98 2.20
CA ASP A 351 24.89 19.54 2.83
C ASP A 351 24.58 20.56 3.94
N ASP A 352 23.31 21.04 4.04
CA ASP A 352 22.91 22.00 5.07
C ASP A 352 22.98 21.37 6.47
N PRO A 353 23.75 21.94 7.41
CA PRO A 353 23.92 21.37 8.73
C PRO A 353 22.59 21.14 9.49
N THR A 354 21.63 22.06 9.37
CA THR A 354 20.34 21.98 10.06
C THR A 354 19.48 20.82 9.50
N VAL A 355 19.49 20.63 8.18
CA VAL A 355 18.81 19.53 7.52
C VAL A 355 19.41 18.19 7.95
N VAL A 356 20.76 18.12 7.94
CA VAL A 356 21.51 16.92 8.36
C VAL A 356 21.27 16.59 9.83
N GLU A 357 21.30 17.61 10.71
CA GLU A 357 21.02 17.40 12.15
C GLU A 357 19.60 16.91 12.41
N THR A 358 18.62 17.50 11.75
CA THR A 358 17.20 17.09 11.87
C THR A 358 17.01 15.64 11.38
N ALA A 359 17.54 15.30 10.20
CA ALA A 359 17.47 13.95 9.68
C ALA A 359 18.21 12.96 10.58
N THR A 360 19.39 13.32 11.11
CA THR A 360 20.15 12.49 12.05
C THR A 360 19.37 12.23 13.32
N LEU A 361 18.72 13.26 13.87
CA LEU A 361 17.89 13.15 15.08
C LEU A 361 16.75 12.15 14.86
N TYR A 362 16.05 12.28 13.73
CA TYR A 362 14.98 11.37 13.36
C TYR A 362 15.48 9.92 13.22
N LEU A 363 16.54 9.71 12.45
CA LEU A 363 17.11 8.37 12.17
C LEU A 363 17.69 7.69 13.41
N ARG A 364 17.96 8.42 14.50
CA ARG A 364 18.38 7.86 15.78
C ARG A 364 17.21 7.53 16.71
N ILE A 365 16.13 8.29 16.64
CA ILE A 365 15.01 8.17 17.57
C ILE A 365 13.93 7.24 17.02
N VAL A 366 13.45 7.49 15.81
CA VAL A 366 12.26 6.80 15.28
C VAL A 366 12.46 5.29 15.05
N PRO A 367 13.64 4.81 14.62
CA PRO A 367 13.89 3.38 14.47
C PRO A 367 13.73 2.54 15.74
N LEU A 368 13.74 3.16 16.95
CA LEU A 368 13.43 2.48 18.22
C LEU A 368 12.05 1.80 18.21
N GLY A 369 11.11 2.33 17.42
CA GLY A 369 9.77 1.79 17.27
C GLY A 369 9.60 0.74 16.15
N TYR A 370 10.54 0.60 15.23
CA TYR A 370 10.35 -0.21 14.01
C TYR A 370 10.07 -1.69 14.26
N ALA A 371 10.62 -2.25 15.33
CA ALA A 371 10.37 -3.63 15.73
C ALA A 371 8.86 -3.87 15.97
N LEU A 372 8.23 -3.00 16.76
CA LEU A 372 6.81 -3.09 17.08
C LEU A 372 5.92 -2.56 15.95
N GLN A 373 6.39 -1.61 15.15
CA GLN A 373 5.71 -1.18 13.94
C GLN A 373 5.56 -2.35 12.95
N GLY A 374 6.59 -3.16 12.81
CA GLY A 374 6.50 -4.38 12.00
C GLY A 374 5.46 -5.37 12.53
N VAL A 375 5.40 -5.58 13.83
CA VAL A 375 4.37 -6.41 14.48
C VAL A 375 2.95 -5.83 14.27
N PHE A 376 2.80 -4.51 14.35
CA PHE A 376 1.55 -3.80 14.06
C PHE A 376 1.07 -4.08 12.62
N ILE A 377 1.96 -3.90 11.64
CA ILE A 377 1.65 -4.10 10.22
C ILE A 377 1.24 -5.55 9.93
N VAL A 378 1.92 -6.53 10.50
CA VAL A 378 1.57 -7.97 10.39
C VAL A 378 0.24 -8.26 11.06
N SER A 379 0.00 -7.72 12.26
CA SER A 379 -1.23 -7.95 13.04
C SER A 379 -2.46 -7.37 12.34
N THR A 380 -2.41 -6.13 11.87
CA THR A 380 -3.52 -5.47 11.18
C THR A 380 -3.82 -6.14 9.84
N SER A 381 -2.80 -6.57 9.08
CA SER A 381 -2.98 -7.37 7.86
C SER A 381 -3.68 -8.70 8.16
N THR A 382 -3.31 -9.38 9.23
CA THR A 382 -3.93 -10.64 9.66
C THR A 382 -5.36 -10.45 10.12
N MET A 383 -5.68 -9.38 10.87
CA MET A 383 -7.04 -9.05 11.30
C MET A 383 -8.00 -8.88 10.11
N ASN A 384 -7.55 -8.29 9.00
CA ASN A 384 -8.36 -8.16 7.79
C ASN A 384 -8.80 -9.53 7.25
N VAL A 385 -7.90 -10.51 7.25
CA VAL A 385 -8.19 -11.88 6.82
C VAL A 385 -9.05 -12.62 7.83
N LEU A 386 -8.92 -12.34 9.13
CA LEU A 386 -9.79 -12.88 10.20
C LEU A 386 -11.21 -12.28 10.19
N LYS A 387 -11.57 -11.47 9.18
CA LYS A 387 -12.85 -10.74 9.08
C LYS A 387 -13.06 -9.76 10.25
N LYS A 388 -11.99 -9.12 10.71
CA LYS A 388 -11.99 -8.08 11.75
C LYS A 388 -11.45 -6.74 11.23
N PRO A 389 -11.91 -6.25 10.04
CA PRO A 389 -11.33 -5.07 9.41
C PRO A 389 -11.57 -3.77 10.19
N ILE A 390 -12.70 -3.66 10.89
CA ILE A 390 -13.01 -2.51 11.73
C ILE A 390 -12.00 -2.40 12.88
N HIS A 391 -11.59 -3.52 13.47
CA HIS A 391 -10.57 -3.52 14.52
C HIS A 391 -9.18 -3.15 13.95
N ALA A 392 -8.84 -3.66 12.75
CA ALA A 392 -7.61 -3.26 12.07
C ALA A 392 -7.59 -1.74 11.78
N ALA A 393 -8.71 -1.17 11.30
CA ALA A 393 -8.86 0.26 11.08
C ALA A 393 -8.80 1.06 12.40
N GLY A 394 -9.47 0.57 13.44
CA GLY A 394 -9.43 1.17 14.79
C GLY A 394 -8.01 1.21 15.37
N MET A 395 -7.20 0.18 15.12
CA MET A 395 -5.79 0.18 15.51
C MET A 395 -4.98 1.26 14.78
N THR A 396 -5.26 1.52 13.49
CA THR A 396 -4.62 2.62 12.75
C THR A 396 -5.05 3.99 13.30
N VAL A 397 -6.33 4.16 13.67
CA VAL A 397 -6.81 5.37 14.33
C VAL A 397 -6.13 5.55 15.70
N LEU A 398 -6.02 4.49 16.49
CA LEU A 398 -5.32 4.50 17.77
C LEU A 398 -3.86 4.96 17.60
N GLU A 399 -3.14 4.34 16.66
CA GLU A 399 -1.73 4.66 16.40
C GLU A 399 -1.54 6.12 15.98
N MET A 400 -2.32 6.58 14.98
CA MET A 400 -2.10 7.87 14.33
C MET A 400 -2.75 9.03 15.07
N PHE A 401 -4.02 8.92 15.44
CA PHE A 401 -4.81 10.03 15.98
C PHE A 401 -4.86 10.06 17.51
N VAL A 402 -4.85 8.89 18.17
CA VAL A 402 -4.94 8.84 19.63
C VAL A 402 -3.55 8.91 20.27
N LEU A 403 -2.54 8.30 19.63
CA LEU A 403 -1.18 8.27 20.19
C LEU A 403 -0.25 9.28 19.50
N MET A 404 0.03 9.11 18.20
CA MET A 404 1.09 9.86 17.52
C MET A 404 0.85 11.37 17.55
N ILE A 405 -0.33 11.85 17.13
CA ILE A 405 -0.61 13.30 17.05
C ILE A 405 -0.60 13.96 18.42
N PRO A 406 -1.33 13.48 19.45
CA PRO A 406 -1.31 14.11 20.77
C PRO A 406 0.06 14.07 21.45
N LEU A 407 0.77 12.94 21.31
CA LEU A 407 2.13 12.81 21.86
C LEU A 407 3.13 13.73 21.13
N ALA A 408 2.99 13.90 19.80
CA ALA A 408 3.83 14.83 19.04
C ALA A 408 3.57 16.29 19.44
N PHE A 409 2.31 16.65 19.68
CA PHE A 409 1.94 17.97 20.20
C PHE A 409 2.53 18.22 21.59
N LEU A 410 2.32 17.30 22.51
CA LEU A 410 2.88 17.37 23.86
C LEU A 410 4.41 17.38 23.85
N GLY A 411 5.00 16.48 23.05
CA GLY A 411 6.45 16.38 22.90
C GLY A 411 7.08 17.65 22.33
N SER A 412 6.39 18.29 21.36
CA SER A 412 6.81 19.58 20.79
C SER A 412 6.93 20.67 21.87
N HIS A 413 5.98 20.74 22.79
CA HIS A 413 6.01 21.74 23.88
C HIS A 413 7.05 21.42 24.95
N LEU A 414 7.29 20.14 25.27
CA LEU A 414 8.19 19.75 26.37
C LEU A 414 9.66 19.65 25.97
N LEU A 415 9.94 19.08 24.80
CA LEU A 415 11.28 18.68 24.35
C LEU A 415 11.61 19.18 22.93
N GLY A 416 10.77 20.06 22.37
CA GLY A 416 10.96 20.57 21.02
C GLY A 416 10.91 19.45 19.98
N LEU A 417 11.75 19.56 18.96
CA LEU A 417 11.81 18.60 17.84
C LEU A 417 12.16 17.18 18.29
N ARG A 418 12.94 17.02 19.37
CA ARG A 418 13.23 15.71 19.97
C ARG A 418 11.96 15.04 20.50
N GLY A 419 11.06 15.81 21.11
CA GLY A 419 9.79 15.30 21.60
C GLY A 419 8.83 14.93 20.48
N VAL A 420 8.79 15.70 19.39
CA VAL A 420 8.00 15.35 18.20
C VAL A 420 8.44 14.00 17.63
N PHE A 421 9.74 13.80 17.44
CA PHE A 421 10.27 12.54 16.92
C PHE A 421 10.18 11.39 17.92
N GLY A 422 10.23 11.68 19.24
CA GLY A 422 10.04 10.70 20.31
C GLY A 422 8.60 10.16 20.40
N ALA A 423 7.61 10.96 20.00
CA ALA A 423 6.21 10.54 19.95
C ALA A 423 5.96 9.38 18.99
N ILE A 424 6.68 9.35 17.85
CA ILE A 424 6.51 8.36 16.80
C ILE A 424 6.83 6.93 17.29
N PRO A 425 8.03 6.62 17.82
CA PRO A 425 8.32 5.29 18.33
C PRO A 425 7.46 4.89 19.51
N ILE A 426 7.05 5.81 20.37
CA ILE A 426 6.10 5.51 21.46
C ILE A 426 4.77 5.03 20.88
N ALA A 427 4.22 5.74 19.88
CA ALA A 427 2.99 5.34 19.21
C ALA A 427 3.14 3.95 18.54
N TYR A 428 4.25 3.70 17.85
CA TYR A 428 4.56 2.41 17.23
C TYR A 428 4.65 1.26 18.23
N ILE A 429 5.31 1.49 19.36
CA ILE A 429 5.48 0.48 20.42
C ILE A 429 4.13 0.15 21.06
N VAL A 430 3.37 1.15 21.48
CA VAL A 430 2.08 0.94 22.13
C VAL A 430 1.08 0.29 21.18
N ALA A 431 0.93 0.83 19.96
CA ALA A 431 0.01 0.26 18.96
C ALA A 431 0.42 -1.15 18.53
N GLY A 432 1.72 -1.42 18.37
CA GLY A 432 2.24 -2.75 18.05
C GLY A 432 1.93 -3.76 19.14
N PHE A 433 2.12 -3.41 20.40
CA PHE A 433 1.80 -4.27 21.52
C PHE A 433 0.30 -4.55 21.63
N VAL A 434 -0.53 -3.49 21.58
CA VAL A 434 -2.01 -3.62 21.67
C VAL A 434 -2.55 -4.44 20.49
N SER A 435 -2.05 -4.20 19.28
CA SER A 435 -2.49 -4.97 18.10
C SER A 435 -2.12 -6.45 18.19
N CYS A 436 -0.94 -6.78 18.73
CA CYS A 436 -0.51 -8.16 18.97
C CYS A 436 -1.41 -8.87 19.99
N MET A 437 -1.71 -8.20 21.12
CA MET A 437 -2.61 -8.75 22.15
C MET A 437 -4.02 -8.97 21.59
N LEU A 438 -4.55 -8.01 20.84
CA LEU A 438 -5.89 -8.11 20.27
C LEU A 438 -5.96 -9.22 19.23
N LEU A 439 -4.92 -9.37 18.38
CA LEU A 439 -4.82 -10.48 17.45
C LEU A 439 -4.80 -11.83 18.14
N GLY A 440 -4.05 -11.96 19.24
CA GLY A 440 -4.00 -13.18 20.04
C GLY A 440 -5.40 -13.61 20.52
N ARG A 441 -6.20 -12.68 21.04
CA ARG A 441 -7.59 -12.95 21.43
C ARG A 441 -8.45 -13.44 20.26
N PHE A 442 -8.29 -12.86 19.07
CA PHE A 442 -9.07 -13.27 17.88
C PHE A 442 -8.67 -14.66 17.39
N LEU A 443 -7.41 -15.06 17.52
CA LEU A 443 -6.94 -16.39 17.14
C LEU A 443 -7.53 -17.47 18.05
N VAL A 444 -7.54 -17.28 19.36
CA VAL A 444 -8.17 -18.21 20.32
C VAL A 444 -9.65 -18.41 20.01
N VAL A 445 -10.40 -17.32 19.74
CA VAL A 445 -11.82 -17.40 19.36
C VAL A 445 -12.02 -18.08 17.99
N ALA A 446 -11.08 -17.95 17.06
CA ALA A 446 -11.16 -18.63 15.76
C ALA A 446 -10.94 -20.14 15.88
N GLU A 447 -10.04 -20.56 16.78
CA GLU A 447 -9.76 -21.98 17.08
C GLU A 447 -10.97 -22.66 17.75
N SER A 448 -11.57 -22.03 18.76
CA SER A 448 -12.72 -22.59 19.47
C SER A 448 -13.93 -22.78 18.55
N ARG A 449 -14.15 -21.88 17.58
CA ARG A 449 -15.22 -22.02 16.58
C ARG A 449 -14.90 -23.07 15.51
N GLY A 450 -13.64 -23.37 15.25
CA GLY A 450 -13.20 -24.44 14.35
C GLY A 450 -13.41 -25.81 14.97
N ALA A 451 -13.08 -25.96 16.25
CA ALA A 451 -13.28 -27.23 17.00
C ALA A 451 -14.75 -27.60 17.17
N GLY A 452 -15.65 -26.64 17.37
CA GLY A 452 -17.08 -26.88 17.49
C GLY A 452 -17.83 -27.19 16.19
N LYS A 453 -17.14 -27.19 15.03
CA LYS A 453 -17.71 -27.65 13.75
C LYS A 453 -17.22 -29.04 13.32
N ALA A 454 -16.30 -29.62 14.07
CA ALA A 454 -15.72 -30.93 13.81
C ALA A 454 -16.38 -32.04 14.71
N CYS A 455 -17.30 -31.67 15.59
CA CYS A 455 -18.26 -32.53 16.30
C CYS A 455 -19.65 -32.32 15.66
#